data_66bb133b0661212f97e19896a2288274
#
_entry.id   66bb133b0661212f97e19896a2288274
#
_cell.length_a   1.000
_cell.length_b   1.000
_cell.length_c   1.000
_cell.angle_alpha   90.00
_cell.angle_beta   90.00
_cell.angle_gamma   90.00
#
_symmetry.space_group_name_H-M   'P 1'
#
loop_
_entity.id
_entity.type
_entity.pdbx_description
1 polymer ?
#
loop_
_entity_poly.entity_id
_entity_poly.type
_entity_poly.pdbx_seq_one_letter_code
_entity_poly.pdbx_strand_id
1 'polypeptide(L)'
;MSIKPFRRVFGCAGILLLIVLPASAQWAKPRDPAVPRTPDGKPNLTAPAPRTADGKPDLSGMWLSNLKYNGNLAADLKPEDVPMTPWGRALYDERTKTFSRDDPENYCLPDGIPRYWSAGATPSRIIQTPGMIVVLYEIKTMFRQIYMDGRTLQPDAPLAWLGYSTGKWEGDVLVVRTAGFNDKTWLDDSGHPHSETLVVTERFRRPDFGHMFIDITIEDPVAYTRPWTVTEDFRLNADGDLLEYVCSENERDLRHIAPPNR
;
A
#
# COMPACT_ATOMS: atom_id res chain seq x y z
N MET A 1 -15.71 89.50 27.14
CA MET A 1 -16.52 88.48 26.43
C MET A 1 -15.61 87.87 25.36
N SER A 2 -14.99 86.72 25.69
CA SER A 2 -13.91 86.14 24.87
C SER A 2 -14.42 84.81 24.30
N ILE A 3 -14.50 84.73 22.98
CA ILE A 3 -14.96 83.58 22.26
C ILE A 3 -13.71 82.76 21.89
N LYS A 4 -13.59 81.56 22.42
CA LYS A 4 -12.53 80.56 22.06
C LYS A 4 -12.95 79.85 20.80
N PRO A 5 -12.04 79.60 19.83
CA PRO A 5 -12.33 78.85 18.64
C PRO A 5 -12.27 77.28 18.91
N PHE A 6 -13.25 76.62 18.41
CA PHE A 6 -13.39 75.16 18.46
C PHE A 6 -12.46 74.48 17.40
N ARG A 7 -11.43 73.75 17.85
CA ARG A 7 -10.54 73.01 17.00
C ARG A 7 -11.20 71.72 16.62
N ARG A 8 -11.59 71.54 15.34
CA ARG A 8 -12.02 70.26 14.78
C ARG A 8 -10.80 69.39 14.55
N VAL A 9 -10.71 68.28 15.27
CA VAL A 9 -9.74 67.20 15.02
C VAL A 9 -10.35 66.26 13.93
N PHE A 10 -9.79 66.36 12.73
CA PHE A 10 -10.09 65.32 11.69
C PHE A 10 -9.29 64.07 12.01
N GLY A 11 -9.97 63.03 12.50
CA GLY A 11 -9.43 61.69 12.63
C GLY A 11 -9.34 61.03 11.27
N CYS A 12 -8.14 60.87 10.74
CA CYS A 12 -7.90 59.96 9.61
C CYS A 12 -8.06 58.50 10.07
N ALA A 13 -9.22 57.92 9.81
CA ALA A 13 -9.40 56.48 9.91
C ALA A 13 -8.73 55.81 8.69
N GLY A 14 -7.49 55.40 8.86
CA GLY A 14 -6.80 54.57 7.88
C GLY A 14 -7.44 53.16 7.84
N ILE A 15 -8.15 52.87 6.77
CA ILE A 15 -8.64 51.51 6.49
C ILE A 15 -7.42 50.68 6.05
N LEU A 16 -6.87 49.85 6.95
CA LEU A 16 -5.88 48.86 6.63
C LEU A 16 -6.62 47.73 5.87
N LEU A 17 -6.52 47.72 4.54
CA LEU A 17 -6.93 46.59 3.72
C LEU A 17 -5.91 45.47 3.96
N LEU A 18 -6.22 44.53 4.84
CA LEU A 18 -5.51 43.27 4.97
C LEU A 18 -5.82 42.44 3.71
N ILE A 19 -4.92 42.50 2.73
CA ILE A 19 -4.88 41.54 1.61
C ILE A 19 -4.48 40.19 2.23
N VAL A 20 -5.45 39.35 2.54
CA VAL A 20 -5.22 37.97 2.89
C VAL A 20 -4.84 37.26 1.59
N LEU A 21 -3.54 37.24 1.28
CA LEU A 21 -3.00 36.32 0.27
C LEU A 21 -3.25 34.91 0.82
N PRO A 22 -3.87 34.02 0.04
CA PRO A 22 -3.93 32.63 0.44
C PRO A 22 -2.49 32.14 0.63
N ALA A 23 -2.07 31.93 1.85
CA ALA A 23 -0.84 31.21 2.15
C ALA A 23 -1.03 29.80 1.65
N SER A 24 -0.56 29.53 0.42
CA SER A 24 -0.44 28.15 -0.09
C SER A 24 0.69 27.48 0.70
N ALA A 25 0.38 27.10 1.93
CA ALA A 25 1.24 26.26 2.77
C ALA A 25 1.24 24.79 2.28
N GLN A 26 0.72 24.53 1.09
CA GLN A 26 0.78 23.22 0.49
C GLN A 26 2.07 23.13 -0.32
N TRP A 27 2.81 22.06 -0.10
CA TRP A 27 3.92 21.67 -0.97
C TRP A 27 3.44 21.73 -2.41
N ALA A 28 4.10 22.56 -3.24
CA ALA A 28 3.81 22.57 -4.65
C ALA A 28 4.03 21.16 -5.17
N LYS A 29 2.96 20.47 -5.57
CA LYS A 29 3.08 19.14 -6.20
C LYS A 29 3.72 19.34 -7.57
N PRO A 30 5.02 19.00 -7.75
CA PRO A 30 5.62 19.10 -9.07
C PRO A 30 4.91 18.12 -9.98
N ARG A 31 4.42 18.62 -11.12
CA ARG A 31 3.87 17.74 -12.16
C ARG A 31 5.02 16.93 -12.75
N ASP A 32 4.91 15.61 -12.70
CA ASP A 32 5.86 14.75 -13.39
C ASP A 32 5.74 14.97 -14.92
N PRO A 33 6.81 15.44 -15.59
CA PRO A 33 6.79 15.65 -17.03
C PRO A 33 6.67 14.33 -17.83
N ALA A 34 6.97 13.19 -17.24
CA ALA A 34 6.81 11.88 -17.88
C ALA A 34 5.34 11.42 -17.95
N VAL A 35 4.43 12.06 -17.21
CA VAL A 35 3.01 11.71 -17.20
C VAL A 35 2.32 12.27 -18.45
N PRO A 36 1.79 11.44 -19.37
CA PRO A 36 0.97 11.88 -20.49
C PRO A 36 -0.26 12.63 -19.97
N ARG A 37 -0.63 13.71 -20.66
CA ARG A 37 -1.78 14.53 -20.24
C ARG A 37 -2.79 14.73 -21.37
N THR A 38 -4.02 14.84 -20.98
CA THR A 38 -5.14 15.24 -21.83
C THR A 38 -5.08 16.75 -22.13
N PRO A 39 -5.81 17.25 -23.15
CA PRO A 39 -5.80 18.68 -23.47
C PRO A 39 -6.22 19.60 -22.33
N ASP A 40 -7.01 19.12 -21.36
CA ASP A 40 -7.39 19.85 -20.14
C ASP A 40 -6.34 19.73 -19.01
N GLY A 41 -5.18 19.13 -19.29
CA GLY A 41 -4.03 19.04 -18.38
C GLY A 41 -4.11 17.96 -17.32
N LYS A 42 -5.13 17.10 -17.34
CA LYS A 42 -5.24 15.95 -16.43
C LYS A 42 -4.36 14.79 -16.89
N PRO A 43 -3.90 13.91 -15.99
CA PRO A 43 -3.21 12.68 -16.38
C PRO A 43 -4.05 11.83 -17.33
N ASN A 44 -3.47 11.43 -18.46
CA ASN A 44 -4.08 10.50 -19.41
C ASN A 44 -3.76 9.06 -18.99
N LEU A 45 -4.59 8.50 -18.14
CA LEU A 45 -4.39 7.17 -17.58
C LEU A 45 -4.60 6.03 -18.58
N THR A 46 -5.28 6.30 -19.71
CA THR A 46 -5.50 5.32 -20.78
C THR A 46 -4.46 5.40 -21.91
N ALA A 47 -3.42 6.23 -21.76
CA ALA A 47 -2.29 6.23 -22.67
C ALA A 47 -1.58 4.85 -22.64
N PRO A 48 -0.83 4.49 -23.72
CA PRO A 48 -0.09 3.23 -23.72
C PRO A 48 0.82 3.07 -22.50
N ALA A 49 0.94 1.84 -22.02
CA ALA A 49 1.84 1.52 -20.93
C ALA A 49 3.29 1.88 -21.29
N PRO A 50 4.04 2.56 -20.41
CA PRO A 50 5.45 2.85 -20.65
C PRO A 50 6.27 1.56 -20.67
N ARG A 51 7.39 1.59 -21.38
CA ARG A 51 8.33 0.46 -21.45
C ARG A 51 9.72 0.87 -21.03
N THR A 52 10.42 -0.03 -20.40
CA THR A 52 11.85 0.08 -20.09
C THR A 52 12.71 -0.05 -21.35
N ALA A 53 14.01 0.24 -21.24
CA ALA A 53 14.92 0.17 -22.36
C ALA A 53 15.05 -1.24 -22.98
N ASP A 54 14.84 -2.29 -22.18
CA ASP A 54 14.81 -3.70 -22.59
C ASP A 54 13.42 -4.15 -23.12
N GLY A 55 12.49 -3.20 -23.29
CA GLY A 55 11.17 -3.43 -23.89
C GLY A 55 10.13 -4.06 -22.96
N LYS A 56 10.43 -4.27 -21.69
CA LYS A 56 9.46 -4.76 -20.70
C LYS A 56 8.52 -3.64 -20.27
N PRO A 57 7.27 -3.94 -19.83
CA PRO A 57 6.44 -2.94 -19.18
C PRO A 57 7.18 -2.29 -18.02
N ASP A 58 7.17 -0.97 -17.96
CA ASP A 58 7.67 -0.24 -16.81
C ASP A 58 6.57 -0.19 -15.75
N LEU A 59 6.79 -0.83 -14.62
CA LEU A 59 5.86 -0.86 -13.48
C LEU A 59 6.09 0.31 -12.52
N SER A 60 7.11 1.13 -12.76
CA SER A 60 7.44 2.28 -11.89
C SER A 60 6.25 3.23 -11.79
N GLY A 61 6.10 3.81 -10.62
CA GLY A 61 5.02 4.75 -10.32
C GLY A 61 4.49 4.60 -8.92
N MET A 62 3.56 5.45 -8.58
CA MET A 62 2.85 5.39 -7.32
C MET A 62 1.45 4.84 -7.52
N TRP A 63 1.13 3.75 -6.85
CA TRP A 63 -0.05 2.95 -7.08
C TRP A 63 -0.97 2.96 -5.86
N LEU A 64 -2.27 3.10 -6.11
CA LEU A 64 -3.33 2.97 -5.12
C LEU A 64 -4.21 1.77 -5.49
N SER A 65 -4.46 0.90 -4.54
CA SER A 65 -5.45 -0.18 -4.66
C SER A 65 -6.87 0.41 -4.75
N ASN A 66 -7.78 -0.33 -5.36
CA ASN A 66 -9.21 0.03 -5.38
C ASN A 66 -9.94 -0.26 -4.06
N LEU A 67 -9.22 -0.77 -3.05
CA LEU A 67 -9.72 -1.11 -1.72
C LEU A 67 -10.73 -2.28 -1.68
N LYS A 68 -10.88 -3.03 -2.77
CA LYS A 68 -11.81 -4.18 -2.82
C LYS A 68 -11.47 -5.24 -1.77
N TYR A 69 -10.18 -5.49 -1.59
CA TYR A 69 -9.68 -6.49 -0.63
C TYR A 69 -9.20 -5.88 0.68
N ASN A 70 -9.50 -4.58 0.89
CA ASN A 70 -9.18 -3.95 2.16
C ASN A 70 -9.90 -4.68 3.30
N GLY A 71 -9.13 -5.24 4.20
CA GLY A 71 -9.63 -6.01 5.33
C GLY A 71 -10.02 -7.46 5.04
N ASN A 72 -10.26 -7.86 3.79
CA ASN A 72 -10.60 -9.25 3.45
C ASN A 72 -10.06 -9.66 2.07
N LEU A 73 -8.98 -10.39 2.05
CA LEU A 73 -8.37 -10.89 0.80
C LEU A 73 -9.29 -11.83 0.03
N ALA A 74 -10.20 -12.52 0.72
CA ALA A 74 -11.17 -13.43 0.12
C ALA A 74 -12.54 -12.78 -0.18
N ALA A 75 -12.59 -11.44 -0.35
CA ALA A 75 -13.85 -10.71 -0.54
C ALA A 75 -14.70 -11.18 -1.75
N ASP A 76 -14.08 -11.81 -2.76
CA ASP A 76 -14.76 -12.38 -3.94
C ASP A 76 -15.22 -13.82 -3.73
N LEU A 77 -14.80 -14.45 -2.66
CA LEU A 77 -15.11 -15.84 -2.37
C LEU A 77 -16.20 -15.92 -1.31
N LYS A 78 -17.05 -16.92 -1.42
CA LYS A 78 -17.91 -17.27 -0.29
C LYS A 78 -17.04 -17.91 0.81
N PRO A 79 -17.40 -17.76 2.10
CA PRO A 79 -16.62 -18.32 3.21
C PRO A 79 -16.35 -19.83 3.08
N GLU A 80 -17.28 -20.58 2.49
CA GLU A 80 -17.17 -22.02 2.23
C GLU A 80 -16.24 -22.36 1.05
N ASP A 81 -15.99 -21.41 0.13
CA ASP A 81 -15.13 -21.58 -1.04
C ASP A 81 -13.67 -21.29 -0.74
N VAL A 82 -13.36 -20.64 0.39
CA VAL A 82 -11.98 -20.48 0.86
C VAL A 82 -11.47 -21.83 1.34
N PRO A 83 -10.47 -22.44 0.69
CA PRO A 83 -10.13 -23.85 0.86
C PRO A 83 -9.29 -24.10 2.13
N MET A 84 -9.74 -23.64 3.28
CA MET A 84 -9.01 -23.80 4.53
C MET A 84 -8.93 -25.25 4.98
N THR A 85 -7.79 -25.63 5.53
CA THR A 85 -7.65 -26.88 6.30
C THR A 85 -8.41 -26.77 7.63
N PRO A 86 -8.63 -27.86 8.37
CA PRO A 86 -9.17 -27.78 9.72
C PRO A 86 -8.37 -26.88 10.65
N TRP A 87 -7.04 -26.87 10.55
CA TRP A 87 -6.17 -25.97 11.31
C TRP A 87 -6.39 -24.51 10.90
N GLY A 88 -6.36 -24.21 9.61
CA GLY A 88 -6.58 -22.85 9.10
C GLY A 88 -7.93 -22.31 9.51
N ARG A 89 -9.00 -23.13 9.42
CA ARG A 89 -10.36 -22.75 9.83
C ARG A 89 -10.44 -22.47 11.33
N ALA A 90 -9.87 -23.33 12.16
CA ALA A 90 -9.90 -23.15 13.61
C ALA A 90 -9.22 -21.82 14.03
N LEU A 91 -8.07 -21.51 13.42
CA LEU A 91 -7.33 -20.28 13.72
C LEU A 91 -8.08 -19.03 13.19
N TYR A 92 -8.65 -19.10 12.00
CA TYR A 92 -9.49 -18.03 11.46
C TYR A 92 -10.69 -17.74 12.36
N ASP A 93 -11.41 -18.79 12.79
CA ASP A 93 -12.57 -18.65 13.67
C ASP A 93 -12.21 -18.10 15.05
N GLU A 94 -11.04 -18.43 15.57
CA GLU A 94 -10.51 -17.87 16.83
C GLU A 94 -10.25 -16.35 16.68
N ARG A 95 -9.54 -15.96 15.62
CA ARG A 95 -9.24 -14.55 15.34
C ARG A 95 -10.51 -13.72 15.14
N THR A 96 -11.49 -14.27 14.44
CA THR A 96 -12.80 -13.61 14.24
C THR A 96 -13.55 -13.42 15.55
N LYS A 97 -13.56 -14.41 16.45
CA LYS A 97 -14.21 -14.32 17.78
C LYS A 97 -13.60 -13.26 18.68
N THR A 98 -12.31 -13.02 18.55
CA THR A 98 -11.60 -11.99 19.31
C THR A 98 -11.61 -10.62 18.64
N PHE A 99 -12.37 -10.45 17.55
CA PHE A 99 -12.42 -9.21 16.76
C PHE A 99 -11.02 -8.75 16.33
N SER A 100 -10.20 -9.68 15.86
CA SER A 100 -8.84 -9.44 15.42
C SER A 100 -7.94 -8.72 16.45
N ARG A 101 -8.23 -8.89 17.74
CA ARG A 101 -7.48 -8.23 18.84
C ARG A 101 -5.97 -8.44 18.77
N ASP A 102 -5.57 -9.66 18.41
CA ASP A 102 -4.16 -10.06 18.35
C ASP A 102 -3.55 -9.85 16.96
N ASP A 103 -4.21 -9.08 16.09
CA ASP A 103 -3.66 -8.71 14.80
C ASP A 103 -2.36 -7.93 15.01
N PRO A 104 -1.25 -8.34 14.34
CA PRO A 104 0.03 -7.65 14.42
C PRO A 104 -0.06 -6.18 14.04
N GLU A 105 -0.98 -5.81 13.15
CA GLU A 105 -1.21 -4.43 12.74
C GLU A 105 -1.59 -3.53 13.92
N ASN A 106 -2.38 -4.02 14.85
CA ASN A 106 -2.77 -3.28 16.06
C ASN A 106 -1.57 -2.90 16.95
N TYR A 107 -0.43 -3.53 16.74
CA TYR A 107 0.83 -3.30 17.47
C TYR A 107 1.90 -2.63 16.60
N CYS A 108 1.51 -2.04 15.47
CA CYS A 108 2.43 -1.44 14.50
C CYS A 108 3.52 -2.41 13.97
N LEU A 109 3.27 -3.70 14.01
CA LEU A 109 4.14 -4.71 13.42
C LEU A 109 3.90 -4.79 11.90
N PRO A 110 4.84 -5.33 11.12
CA PRO A 110 4.68 -5.46 9.67
C PRO A 110 3.46 -6.30 9.28
N ASP A 111 2.76 -5.90 8.20
CA ASP A 111 1.55 -6.58 7.72
C ASP A 111 1.85 -7.82 6.87
N GLY A 112 3.04 -7.87 6.26
CA GLY A 112 3.42 -8.96 5.36
C GLY A 112 2.84 -8.84 3.95
N ILE A 113 3.19 -9.83 3.10
CA ILE A 113 2.68 -9.97 1.74
C ILE A 113 1.65 -11.10 1.74
N PRO A 114 0.48 -10.91 1.13
CA PRO A 114 0.10 -9.83 0.20
C PRO A 114 -0.55 -8.61 0.85
N ARG A 115 -0.82 -8.61 2.14
CA ARG A 115 -1.63 -7.59 2.84
C ARG A 115 -1.19 -6.15 2.56
N TYR A 116 0.13 -5.89 2.38
CA TYR A 116 0.61 -4.56 2.03
C TYR A 116 0.04 -3.99 0.73
N TRP A 117 -0.48 -4.81 -0.17
CA TRP A 117 -1.12 -4.32 -1.39
C TRP A 117 -2.51 -3.73 -1.15
N SER A 118 -3.22 -4.26 -0.16
CA SER A 118 -4.60 -3.86 0.17
C SER A 118 -4.72 -3.11 1.49
N ALA A 119 -3.62 -2.90 2.23
CA ALA A 119 -3.64 -2.25 3.54
C ALA A 119 -4.02 -0.78 3.44
N GLY A 120 -5.28 -0.48 3.71
CA GLY A 120 -5.83 0.87 3.73
C GLY A 120 -5.77 1.58 2.38
N ALA A 121 -6.02 2.90 2.40
CA ALA A 121 -5.92 3.77 1.22
C ALA A 121 -4.51 4.34 1.02
N THR A 122 -3.47 3.67 1.53
CA THR A 122 -2.09 4.14 1.46
C THR A 122 -1.44 3.71 0.15
N PRO A 123 -0.67 4.61 -0.50
CA PRO A 123 -0.02 4.30 -1.75
C PRO A 123 1.20 3.41 -1.57
N SER A 124 1.54 2.70 -2.63
CA SER A 124 2.82 2.02 -2.80
C SER A 124 3.56 2.59 -3.99
N ARG A 125 4.88 2.84 -3.85
CA ARG A 125 5.73 3.28 -4.95
C ARG A 125 6.60 2.13 -5.44
N ILE A 126 6.47 1.79 -6.71
CA ILE A 126 7.36 0.83 -7.38
C ILE A 126 8.50 1.60 -8.06
N ILE A 127 9.73 1.14 -7.84
CA ILE A 127 10.95 1.59 -8.50
C ILE A 127 11.54 0.38 -9.22
N GLN A 128 11.50 0.39 -10.54
CA GLN A 128 12.00 -0.71 -11.35
C GLN A 128 13.40 -0.41 -11.89
N THR A 129 14.32 -1.32 -11.62
CA THR A 129 15.68 -1.31 -12.20
C THR A 129 15.96 -2.67 -12.86
N PRO A 130 16.98 -2.79 -13.72
CA PRO A 130 17.24 -4.06 -14.42
C PRO A 130 17.47 -5.27 -13.52
N GLY A 131 18.12 -5.09 -12.38
CA GLY A 131 18.51 -6.19 -11.47
C GLY A 131 17.61 -6.33 -10.24
N MET A 132 16.78 -5.35 -9.97
CA MET A 132 15.96 -5.34 -8.77
C MET A 132 14.75 -4.41 -8.92
N ILE A 133 13.61 -4.82 -8.40
CA ILE A 133 12.47 -3.95 -8.21
C ILE A 133 12.32 -3.68 -6.71
N VAL A 134 12.16 -2.41 -6.34
CA VAL A 134 11.90 -2.00 -4.96
C VAL A 134 10.48 -1.48 -4.86
N VAL A 135 9.72 -1.96 -3.89
CA VAL A 135 8.42 -1.43 -3.53
C VAL A 135 8.55 -0.72 -2.19
N LEU A 136 8.20 0.55 -2.17
CA LEU A 136 8.11 1.36 -0.96
C LEU A 136 6.63 1.43 -0.59
N TYR A 137 6.29 1.01 0.61
CA TYR A 137 4.94 1.12 1.17
C TYR A 137 4.89 2.33 2.09
N GLU A 138 3.92 3.21 1.90
CA GLU A 138 3.71 4.35 2.79
C GLU A 138 3.36 3.85 4.19
N ILE A 139 2.42 2.91 4.28
CA ILE A 139 2.03 2.31 5.55
C ILE A 139 3.24 1.71 6.27
N LYS A 140 3.45 2.13 7.51
CA LYS A 140 4.57 1.72 8.38
C LYS A 140 5.97 1.94 7.78
N THR A 141 6.09 2.75 6.71
CA THR A 141 7.37 3.11 6.06
C THR A 141 8.21 1.88 5.72
N MET A 142 7.58 0.85 5.18
CA MET A 142 8.23 -0.43 4.85
C MET A 142 8.69 -0.46 3.40
N PHE A 143 9.65 -1.34 3.12
CA PHE A 143 10.11 -1.59 1.76
C PHE A 143 10.25 -3.09 1.48
N ARG A 144 10.11 -3.45 0.20
CA ARG A 144 10.29 -4.81 -0.29
C ARG A 144 11.25 -4.80 -1.47
N GLN A 145 12.18 -5.76 -1.48
CA GLN A 145 13.09 -6.00 -2.58
C GLN A 145 12.65 -7.24 -3.37
N ILE A 146 12.55 -7.10 -4.68
CA ILE A 146 12.26 -8.21 -5.61
C ILE A 146 13.51 -8.37 -6.48
N TYR A 147 14.21 -9.47 -6.31
CA TYR A 147 15.44 -9.74 -7.03
C TYR A 147 15.15 -10.31 -8.43
N MET A 148 15.72 -9.66 -9.45
CA MET A 148 15.51 -9.99 -10.87
C MET A 148 16.72 -10.68 -11.50
N ASP A 149 17.72 -11.07 -10.72
CA ASP A 149 19.01 -11.62 -11.15
C ASP A 149 19.03 -13.16 -11.25
N GLY A 150 17.87 -13.80 -11.13
CA GLY A 150 17.75 -15.26 -11.23
C GLY A 150 18.14 -16.05 -9.98
N ARG A 151 18.46 -15.35 -8.88
CA ARG A 151 18.72 -16.03 -7.60
C ARG A 151 17.50 -16.77 -7.09
N THR A 152 17.74 -17.77 -6.26
CA THR A 152 16.68 -18.51 -5.54
C THR A 152 16.80 -18.29 -4.04
N LEU A 153 15.70 -18.47 -3.33
CA LEU A 153 15.72 -18.49 -1.86
C LEU A 153 16.61 -19.64 -1.39
N GLN A 154 17.55 -19.34 -0.50
CA GLN A 154 18.37 -20.36 0.13
C GLN A 154 17.54 -21.16 1.13
N PRO A 155 17.68 -22.47 1.23
CA PRO A 155 16.85 -23.31 2.12
C PRO A 155 16.96 -22.95 3.61
N ASP A 156 18.11 -22.40 4.03
CA ASP A 156 18.43 -21.99 5.39
C ASP A 156 18.37 -20.48 5.61
N ALA A 157 17.77 -19.74 4.67
CA ALA A 157 17.60 -18.30 4.83
C ALA A 157 16.73 -18.00 6.05
N PRO A 158 17.07 -16.98 6.87
CA PRO A 158 16.25 -16.57 8.00
C PRO A 158 14.84 -16.18 7.54
N LEU A 159 13.82 -16.60 8.28
CA LEU A 159 12.44 -16.21 7.99
C LEU A 159 12.25 -14.71 8.23
N ALA A 160 11.46 -14.07 7.38
CA ALA A 160 11.24 -12.63 7.40
C ALA A 160 9.75 -12.26 7.36
N TRP A 161 9.40 -11.08 7.85
CA TRP A 161 8.03 -10.56 7.83
C TRP A 161 7.44 -10.45 6.41
N LEU A 162 8.25 -9.99 5.45
CA LEU A 162 7.84 -9.83 4.05
C LEU A 162 8.32 -10.98 3.16
N GLY A 163 8.94 -12.00 3.76
CA GLY A 163 9.57 -13.10 3.02
C GLY A 163 10.70 -12.62 2.13
N TYR A 164 11.12 -13.49 1.21
CA TYR A 164 12.10 -13.25 0.16
C TYR A 164 11.44 -13.34 -1.20
N SER A 165 11.58 -12.28 -2.00
CA SER A 165 10.94 -12.16 -3.30
C SER A 165 11.94 -12.26 -4.44
N THR A 166 11.66 -13.16 -5.39
CA THR A 166 12.40 -13.25 -6.66
C THR A 166 11.43 -13.07 -7.81
N GLY A 167 11.86 -12.40 -8.87
CA GLY A 167 11.03 -12.09 -10.01
C GLY A 167 11.63 -12.55 -11.33
N LYS A 168 10.78 -12.83 -12.31
CA LYS A 168 11.13 -13.08 -13.70
C LYS A 168 10.06 -12.54 -14.63
N TRP A 169 10.45 -12.13 -15.83
CA TRP A 169 9.51 -11.75 -16.86
C TRP A 169 9.05 -12.97 -17.67
N GLU A 170 7.74 -13.12 -17.84
CA GLU A 170 7.10 -14.05 -18.76
C GLU A 170 6.33 -13.24 -19.81
N GLY A 171 6.99 -12.94 -20.92
CA GLY A 171 6.48 -11.95 -21.89
C GLY A 171 6.38 -10.56 -21.25
N ASP A 172 5.17 -10.01 -21.21
CA ASP A 172 4.85 -8.71 -20.61
C ASP A 172 4.31 -8.85 -19.17
N VAL A 173 4.36 -10.02 -18.57
CA VAL A 173 3.94 -10.30 -17.20
C VAL A 173 5.15 -10.46 -16.31
N LEU A 174 5.26 -9.65 -15.26
CA LEU A 174 6.23 -9.90 -14.20
C LEU A 174 5.65 -10.95 -13.24
N VAL A 175 6.35 -12.06 -13.08
CA VAL A 175 5.99 -13.10 -12.11
C VAL A 175 6.95 -13.01 -10.94
N VAL A 176 6.40 -12.76 -9.76
CA VAL A 176 7.14 -12.69 -8.49
C VAL A 176 6.75 -13.86 -7.62
N ARG A 177 7.73 -14.57 -7.10
CA ARG A 177 7.54 -15.62 -6.11
C ARG A 177 8.17 -15.20 -4.80
N THR A 178 7.38 -15.27 -3.71
CA THR A 178 7.82 -14.93 -2.36
C THR A 178 7.64 -16.12 -1.44
N ALA A 179 8.68 -16.45 -0.69
CA ALA A 179 8.68 -17.51 0.31
C ALA A 179 9.60 -17.13 1.48
N GLY A 180 9.71 -17.95 2.51
CA GLY A 180 10.54 -17.66 3.68
C GLY A 180 9.89 -16.63 4.60
N PHE A 181 8.57 -16.69 4.73
CA PHE A 181 7.83 -15.90 5.70
C PHE A 181 8.00 -16.46 7.11
N ASN A 182 8.05 -15.58 8.11
CA ASN A 182 7.72 -16.00 9.46
C ASN A 182 6.18 -16.12 9.60
N ASP A 183 5.71 -16.83 10.60
CA ASP A 183 4.27 -17.07 10.84
C ASP A 183 3.57 -15.94 11.62
N LYS A 184 4.19 -14.76 11.69
CA LYS A 184 3.79 -13.65 12.58
C LYS A 184 2.83 -12.67 11.93
N THR A 185 2.55 -12.80 10.63
CA THR A 185 1.62 -11.93 9.91
C THR A 185 0.29 -12.62 9.65
N TRP A 186 -0.71 -11.84 9.26
CA TRP A 186 -1.98 -12.33 8.76
C TRP A 186 -2.11 -11.95 7.29
N LEU A 187 -2.84 -12.74 6.50
CA LEU A 187 -3.03 -12.42 5.08
C LEU A 187 -3.92 -11.18 4.88
N ASP A 188 -4.78 -10.87 5.88
CA ASP A 188 -5.72 -9.75 5.87
C ASP A 188 -6.25 -9.47 7.28
N ASP A 189 -7.05 -8.39 7.44
CA ASP A 189 -7.65 -7.98 8.71
C ASP A 189 -8.76 -8.94 9.18
N SER A 190 -9.34 -9.72 8.26
CA SER A 190 -10.33 -10.76 8.59
C SER A 190 -9.74 -11.95 9.33
N GLY A 191 -8.41 -12.07 9.33
CA GLY A 191 -7.71 -13.11 10.08
C GLY A 191 -7.34 -14.36 9.30
N HIS A 192 -7.34 -14.31 7.96
CA HIS A 192 -6.89 -15.43 7.15
C HIS A 192 -5.46 -15.83 7.53
N PRO A 193 -5.23 -17.08 7.98
CA PRO A 193 -3.95 -17.52 8.49
C PRO A 193 -2.98 -17.92 7.40
N HIS A 194 -1.71 -17.96 7.76
CA HIS A 194 -0.67 -18.67 7.03
C HIS A 194 0.34 -19.28 8.00
N SER A 195 1.18 -20.16 7.49
CA SER A 195 2.31 -20.75 8.19
C SER A 195 3.64 -20.31 7.55
N GLU A 196 4.75 -20.80 8.08
CA GLU A 196 6.08 -20.57 7.50
C GLU A 196 6.24 -21.24 6.11
N THR A 197 5.34 -22.16 5.72
CA THR A 197 5.34 -22.80 4.41
C THR A 197 4.65 -21.98 3.32
N LEU A 198 4.14 -20.79 3.68
CA LEU A 198 3.49 -19.91 2.73
C LEU A 198 4.38 -19.59 1.53
N VAL A 199 3.79 -19.74 0.34
CA VAL A 199 4.33 -19.20 -0.90
C VAL A 199 3.28 -18.28 -1.51
N VAL A 200 3.68 -17.08 -1.85
CA VAL A 200 2.85 -16.12 -2.59
C VAL A 200 3.43 -15.96 -3.99
N THR A 201 2.60 -16.21 -5.00
CA THR A 201 2.95 -15.95 -6.40
C THR A 201 2.11 -14.79 -6.90
N GLU A 202 2.77 -13.73 -7.38
CA GLU A 202 2.14 -12.51 -7.87
C GLU A 202 2.46 -12.33 -9.35
N ARG A 203 1.44 -12.05 -10.16
CA ARG A 203 1.57 -11.84 -11.61
C ARG A 203 1.11 -10.42 -11.94
N PHE A 204 2.08 -9.53 -12.17
CA PHE A 204 1.85 -8.12 -12.45
C PHE A 204 1.60 -7.91 -13.93
N ARG A 205 0.53 -7.20 -14.26
CA ARG A 205 0.16 -6.78 -15.62
C ARG A 205 -0.16 -5.30 -15.63
N ARG A 206 0.48 -4.54 -16.53
CA ARG A 206 0.20 -3.11 -16.77
C ARG A 206 -0.33 -2.93 -18.18
N PRO A 207 -1.66 -2.93 -18.41
CA PRO A 207 -2.26 -2.84 -19.73
C PRO A 207 -2.14 -1.44 -20.35
N ASP A 208 -2.13 -0.39 -19.54
CA ASP A 208 -2.01 0.99 -19.95
C ASP A 208 -1.22 1.83 -18.96
N PHE A 209 -1.19 3.15 -19.15
CA PHE A 209 -0.41 4.05 -18.32
C PHE A 209 -0.88 4.06 -16.86
N GLY A 210 -2.18 4.05 -16.63
CA GLY A 210 -2.80 4.32 -15.35
C GLY A 210 -3.31 3.12 -14.58
N HIS A 211 -3.26 1.90 -15.15
CA HIS A 211 -3.82 0.72 -14.51
C HIS A 211 -2.79 -0.40 -14.39
N MET A 212 -2.85 -1.11 -13.28
CA MET A 212 -2.06 -2.31 -13.03
C MET A 212 -2.94 -3.35 -12.33
N PHE A 213 -2.78 -4.62 -12.68
CA PHE A 213 -3.44 -5.76 -12.06
C PHE A 213 -2.40 -6.70 -11.49
N ILE A 214 -2.69 -7.26 -10.33
CA ILE A 214 -1.85 -8.27 -9.69
C ILE A 214 -2.73 -9.49 -9.39
N ASP A 215 -2.49 -10.60 -10.10
CA ASP A 215 -3.07 -11.88 -9.71
C ASP A 215 -2.21 -12.46 -8.59
N ILE A 216 -2.80 -12.65 -7.42
CA ILE A 216 -2.12 -13.09 -6.19
C ILE A 216 -2.59 -14.49 -5.88
N THR A 217 -1.69 -15.46 -5.98
CA THR A 217 -1.95 -16.86 -5.63
C THR A 217 -1.32 -17.18 -4.28
N ILE A 218 -2.14 -17.67 -3.37
CA ILE A 218 -1.77 -18.12 -2.03
C ILE A 218 -1.63 -19.64 -2.06
N GLU A 219 -0.47 -20.13 -1.67
CA GLU A 219 -0.17 -21.55 -1.55
C GLU A 219 0.47 -21.81 -0.19
N ASP A 220 -0.26 -22.48 0.69
CA ASP A 220 0.20 -22.89 2.03
C ASP A 220 -0.50 -24.18 2.42
N PRO A 221 0.16 -25.34 2.30
CA PRO A 221 -0.48 -26.64 2.53
C PRO A 221 -0.86 -26.91 4.00
N VAL A 222 -0.35 -26.11 4.94
CA VAL A 222 -0.76 -26.16 6.35
C VAL A 222 -2.09 -25.43 6.54
N ALA A 223 -2.25 -24.27 5.90
CA ALA A 223 -3.44 -23.44 6.06
C ALA A 223 -4.55 -23.75 5.05
N TYR A 224 -4.22 -24.19 3.84
CA TYR A 224 -5.16 -24.38 2.73
C TYR A 224 -4.99 -25.73 2.05
N THR A 225 -6.09 -26.36 1.68
CA THR A 225 -6.13 -27.68 1.02
C THR A 225 -5.75 -27.62 -0.46
N ARG A 226 -5.77 -26.43 -1.07
CA ARG A 226 -5.33 -26.15 -2.44
C ARG A 226 -4.97 -24.68 -2.57
N PRO A 227 -4.16 -24.29 -3.55
CA PRO A 227 -3.94 -22.89 -3.88
C PRO A 227 -5.24 -22.16 -4.24
N TRP A 228 -5.31 -20.88 -3.93
CA TRP A 228 -6.39 -20.00 -4.32
C TRP A 228 -5.83 -18.64 -4.78
N THR A 229 -6.57 -17.96 -5.65
CA THR A 229 -6.09 -16.75 -6.32
C THR A 229 -7.12 -15.63 -6.24
N VAL A 230 -6.66 -14.42 -6.03
CA VAL A 230 -7.43 -13.19 -6.14
C VAL A 230 -6.74 -12.25 -7.12
N THR A 231 -7.50 -11.30 -7.70
CA THR A 231 -6.95 -10.28 -8.59
C THR A 231 -7.20 -8.91 -7.98
N GLU A 232 -6.13 -8.23 -7.59
CA GLU A 232 -6.19 -6.82 -7.20
C GLU A 232 -5.95 -5.91 -8.39
N ASP A 233 -6.66 -4.78 -8.42
CA ASP A 233 -6.48 -3.73 -9.40
C ASP A 233 -6.01 -2.42 -8.75
N PHE A 234 -5.13 -1.74 -9.44
CA PHE A 234 -4.45 -0.54 -8.98
C PHE A 234 -4.59 0.57 -9.99
N ARG A 235 -4.73 1.78 -9.49
CA ARG A 235 -4.70 3.00 -10.27
C ARG A 235 -3.45 3.82 -9.95
N LEU A 236 -2.82 4.34 -11.00
CA LEU A 236 -1.67 5.22 -10.85
C LEU A 236 -2.09 6.54 -10.19
N ASN A 237 -1.43 6.91 -9.11
CA ASN A 237 -1.50 8.23 -8.50
C ASN A 237 -0.42 9.14 -9.11
N ALA A 238 -0.68 9.61 -10.33
CA ALA A 238 0.31 10.24 -11.19
C ALA A 238 0.92 11.54 -10.61
N ASP A 239 0.16 12.28 -9.82
CA ASP A 239 0.57 13.55 -9.22
C ASP A 239 0.70 13.45 -7.68
N GLY A 240 0.77 12.22 -7.17
CA GLY A 240 0.91 11.98 -5.74
C GLY A 240 2.38 11.87 -5.29
N ASP A 241 2.57 11.83 -4.00
CA ASP A 241 3.87 11.60 -3.37
C ASP A 241 3.71 10.67 -2.17
N LEU A 242 4.76 9.88 -1.85
CA LEU A 242 4.79 9.12 -0.62
C LEU A 242 4.98 10.05 0.55
N LEU A 243 4.16 9.85 1.57
CA LEU A 243 4.27 10.58 2.81
C LEU A 243 4.97 9.72 3.87
N GLU A 244 5.47 10.37 4.89
CA GLU A 244 5.97 9.68 6.06
C GLU A 244 4.79 9.15 6.88
N TYR A 245 4.86 7.89 7.28
CA TYR A 245 3.86 7.25 8.10
C TYR A 245 4.52 6.62 9.33
N VAL A 246 4.20 7.18 10.49
CA VAL A 246 4.67 6.67 11.78
C VAL A 246 3.50 6.07 12.53
N CYS A 247 3.37 4.76 12.48
CA CYS A 247 2.22 4.01 12.99
C CYS A 247 1.91 4.30 14.48
N SER A 248 2.95 4.49 15.30
CA SER A 248 2.79 4.77 16.73
C SER A 248 2.62 6.25 17.07
N GLU A 249 2.66 7.16 16.07
CA GLU A 249 2.52 8.59 16.32
C GLU A 249 1.08 8.93 16.72
N ASN A 250 0.95 9.57 17.89
CA ASN A 250 -0.35 9.92 18.50
C ASN A 250 -1.25 8.74 18.88
N GLU A 251 -0.71 7.51 18.90
CA GLU A 251 -1.47 6.34 19.32
C GLU A 251 -1.93 6.48 20.78
N ARG A 252 -3.23 6.42 21.00
CA ARG A 252 -3.87 6.57 22.32
C ARG A 252 -4.67 5.33 22.74
N ASP A 253 -4.95 4.45 21.81
CA ASP A 253 -5.90 3.36 22.00
C ASP A 253 -5.20 2.01 22.28
N LEU A 254 -3.88 1.92 22.16
CA LEU A 254 -3.12 0.69 22.39
C LEU A 254 -3.46 0.04 23.75
N ARG A 255 -3.62 0.83 24.81
CA ARG A 255 -4.03 0.36 26.13
C ARG A 255 -5.45 -0.23 26.20
N HIS A 256 -6.30 0.11 25.21
CA HIS A 256 -7.68 -0.41 25.09
C HIS A 256 -7.75 -1.67 24.24
N ILE A 257 -6.77 -1.87 23.37
CA ILE A 257 -6.64 -3.02 22.46
C ILE A 257 -5.84 -4.13 23.14
N ALA A 258 -4.76 -3.77 23.85
CA ALA A 258 -3.91 -4.73 24.54
C ALA A 258 -4.68 -5.49 25.63
N PRO A 259 -4.51 -6.81 25.75
CA PRO A 259 -5.08 -7.55 26.86
C PRO A 259 -4.51 -7.03 28.20
N PRO A 260 -5.34 -7.00 29.27
CA PRO A 260 -4.95 -6.39 30.54
C PRO A 260 -3.79 -7.06 31.29
N ASN A 261 -3.24 -8.16 30.78
CA ASN A 261 -2.16 -8.91 31.41
C ASN A 261 -1.20 -9.48 30.36
N ARG A 262 -0.21 -8.70 29.99
CA ARG A 262 1.09 -9.20 29.51
C ARG A 262 2.20 -8.62 30.37
#